data_d7ee34074679c21da8a378630dbb42fb
#
_entry.id   d7ee34074679c21da8a378630dbb42fb
#
_cell.length_a   1.000
_cell.length_b   1.000
_cell.length_c   1.000
_cell.angle_alpha   90.00
_cell.angle_beta   90.00
_cell.angle_gamma   90.00
#
_symmetry.space_group_name_H-M   'P 1'
#
loop_
_entity.id
_entity.type
_entity.pdbx_description
1 polymer ?
#
loop_
_entity_poly.entity_id
_entity_poly.type
_entity_poly.pdbx_seq_one_letter_code
_entity_poly.pdbx_strand_id
1 'polypeptide(L)'
;MDLPAATQPCGIATEVRPWMPPAAGPPAAAPEPAQPPAAQADYRHALKPSPAGWAHRPHWCVWVEPITDHGPTGIWQQRWQGAVLAALATWQRQLPITVVNDPGQAQVLVQRRRPPIQRNRASHGRALLQLLEVRRGGPWQLEPRVEVLISPGQAPQGIQATALHELGHAFGLWGHSDRAGDAMAAQPGAKPVLELSPRDRATLRWLQGQPGLESPQP
;
A
#
# COMPACT_ATOMS: atom_id res chain seq x y z
N MET A 1 30.97 -24.67 -0.16
CA MET A 1 30.36 -23.49 -0.80
C MET A 1 28.99 -23.34 -0.18
N ASP A 2 28.91 -22.50 0.89
CA ASP A 2 27.64 -22.23 1.54
C ASP A 2 26.85 -21.29 0.62
N LEU A 3 25.71 -21.77 0.15
CA LEU A 3 24.71 -20.92 -0.51
C LEU A 3 24.28 -19.85 0.52
N PRO A 4 24.22 -18.54 0.13
CA PRO A 4 23.71 -17.53 1.02
C PRO A 4 22.29 -17.94 1.41
N ALA A 5 22.02 -17.98 2.72
CA ALA A 5 20.69 -18.24 3.26
C ALA A 5 19.71 -17.31 2.56
N ALA A 6 18.75 -17.88 1.81
CA ALA A 6 17.71 -17.11 1.16
C ALA A 6 17.06 -16.24 2.25
N THR A 7 17.25 -14.93 2.15
CA THR A 7 16.72 -13.97 3.11
C THR A 7 15.21 -14.18 3.14
N GLN A 8 14.67 -14.62 4.26
CA GLN A 8 13.22 -14.80 4.41
C GLN A 8 12.53 -13.47 4.07
N PRO A 9 11.55 -13.47 3.17
CA PRO A 9 10.98 -12.22 2.64
C PRO A 9 10.38 -11.30 3.72
N CYS A 10 10.03 -11.86 4.89
CA CYS A 10 9.44 -11.15 6.03
C CYS A 10 10.32 -11.23 7.29
N GLY A 11 11.63 -11.07 7.14
CA GLY A 11 12.54 -11.03 8.30
C GLY A 11 12.36 -9.76 9.13
N ILE A 12 12.55 -9.88 10.46
CA ILE A 12 12.56 -8.71 11.37
C ILE A 12 13.82 -7.89 11.08
N ALA A 13 13.66 -6.56 11.01
CA ALA A 13 14.80 -5.65 10.92
C ALA A 13 15.54 -5.61 12.27
N THR A 14 16.88 -5.70 12.23
CA THR A 14 17.73 -5.54 13.42
C THR A 14 17.89 -4.08 13.82
N GLU A 15 17.82 -3.19 12.83
CA GLU A 15 17.93 -1.75 13.04
C GLU A 15 16.95 -1.04 12.09
N VAL A 16 16.29 0.00 12.60
CA VAL A 16 15.31 0.81 11.85
C VAL A 16 15.49 2.26 12.25
N ARG A 17 15.51 3.16 11.26
CA ARG A 17 15.49 4.60 11.48
C ARG A 17 14.62 5.29 10.42
N PRO A 18 13.99 6.43 10.74
CA PRO A 18 13.27 7.21 9.75
C PRO A 18 14.23 7.68 8.64
N TRP A 19 13.83 7.53 7.39
CA TRP A 19 14.55 8.16 6.29
C TRP A 19 14.20 9.64 6.25
N MET A 20 15.23 10.46 6.13
CA MET A 20 15.07 11.89 5.90
C MET A 20 15.56 12.23 4.49
N PRO A 21 14.77 12.97 3.70
CA PRO A 21 15.26 13.42 2.40
C PRO A 21 16.54 14.22 2.58
N PRO A 22 17.54 14.06 1.72
CA PRO A 22 18.70 14.94 1.72
C PRO A 22 18.22 16.40 1.63
N ALA A 23 18.93 17.31 2.29
CA ALA A 23 18.59 18.74 2.26
C ALA A 23 18.41 19.15 0.80
N ALA A 24 17.25 19.77 0.49
CA ALA A 24 16.80 20.01 -0.84
C ALA A 24 17.86 20.79 -1.65
N GLY A 25 18.49 20.10 -2.59
CA GLY A 25 19.08 20.76 -3.77
C GLY A 25 17.95 21.37 -4.61
N PRO A 26 18.28 22.27 -5.54
CA PRO A 26 17.27 22.85 -6.42
C PRO A 26 16.44 21.73 -7.07
N PRO A 27 15.11 21.89 -7.17
CA PRO A 27 14.25 20.84 -7.69
C PRO A 27 14.72 20.44 -9.09
N ALA A 28 15.09 19.16 -9.25
CA ALA A 28 15.29 18.60 -10.58
C ALA A 28 14.00 18.82 -11.37
N ALA A 29 14.09 19.37 -12.56
CA ALA A 29 12.94 19.60 -13.42
C ALA A 29 12.20 18.27 -13.58
N ALA A 30 10.96 18.23 -13.10
CA ALA A 30 10.10 17.07 -13.32
C ALA A 30 9.98 16.87 -14.85
N PRO A 31 10.14 15.63 -15.35
CA PRO A 31 9.92 15.37 -16.76
C PRO A 31 8.49 15.77 -17.09
N GLU A 32 8.32 16.56 -18.16
CA GLU A 32 7.00 16.95 -18.64
C GLU A 32 6.13 15.72 -18.82
N PRO A 33 4.88 15.74 -18.33
CA PRO A 33 3.98 14.62 -18.52
C PRO A 33 3.73 14.43 -20.01
N ALA A 34 4.18 13.32 -20.57
CA ALA A 34 3.86 12.94 -21.93
C ALA A 34 2.34 12.96 -22.12
N GLN A 35 1.88 13.59 -23.19
CA GLN A 35 0.45 13.72 -23.52
C GLN A 35 -0.24 12.34 -23.49
N PRO A 36 -1.43 12.24 -22.88
CA PRO A 36 -2.12 10.96 -22.79
C PRO A 36 -2.59 10.48 -24.17
N PRO A 37 -2.26 9.24 -24.57
CA PRO A 37 -2.85 8.64 -25.76
C PRO A 37 -4.35 8.40 -25.55
N ALA A 38 -5.11 8.47 -26.63
CA ALA A 38 -6.56 8.23 -26.65
C ALA A 38 -6.93 6.90 -26.01
N ALA A 39 -8.04 6.88 -25.24
CA ALA A 39 -8.57 5.73 -24.49
C ALA A 39 -7.53 5.07 -23.57
N GLN A 40 -7.20 5.73 -22.47
CA GLN A 40 -6.13 5.31 -21.56
C GLN A 40 -6.38 3.89 -21.01
N ALA A 41 -5.52 2.96 -21.42
CA ALA A 41 -5.51 1.60 -20.91
C ALA A 41 -5.13 1.52 -19.41
N ASP A 42 -4.58 2.61 -18.85
CA ASP A 42 -4.17 2.75 -17.45
C ASP A 42 -4.24 4.23 -16.98
N TYR A 43 -3.82 4.50 -15.75
CA TYR A 43 -3.77 5.84 -15.15
C TYR A 43 -2.39 6.16 -14.55
N ARG A 44 -1.31 5.62 -15.15
CA ARG A 44 0.09 5.86 -14.71
C ARG A 44 0.45 7.34 -14.57
N HIS A 45 -0.13 8.21 -15.40
CA HIS A 45 0.09 9.65 -15.37
C HIS A 45 -0.39 10.32 -14.07
N ALA A 46 -1.33 9.68 -13.36
CA ALA A 46 -1.83 10.17 -12.08
C ALA A 46 -0.97 9.73 -10.88
N LEU A 47 -0.05 8.78 -11.08
CA LEU A 47 0.83 8.30 -10.02
C LEU A 47 1.97 9.29 -9.77
N LYS A 48 2.38 9.35 -8.51
CA LYS A 48 3.50 10.20 -8.07
C LYS A 48 4.53 9.34 -7.33
N PRO A 49 5.81 9.41 -7.69
CA PRO A 49 6.86 8.80 -6.90
C PRO A 49 7.02 9.53 -5.57
N SER A 50 7.63 8.86 -4.60
CA SER A 50 8.16 9.51 -3.41
C SER A 50 9.44 10.29 -3.76
N PRO A 51 9.95 11.15 -2.85
CA PRO A 51 11.24 11.82 -3.05
C PRO A 51 12.43 10.87 -3.26
N ALA A 52 12.30 9.60 -2.89
CA ALA A 52 13.34 8.57 -3.04
C ALA A 52 13.01 7.55 -4.16
N GLY A 53 12.07 7.82 -5.04
CA GLY A 53 11.66 6.92 -6.12
C GLY A 53 10.31 6.25 -5.89
N TRP A 54 10.04 5.18 -6.64
CA TRP A 54 8.77 4.48 -6.57
C TRP A 54 8.74 3.53 -5.38
N ALA A 55 7.78 3.74 -4.47
CA ALA A 55 7.64 2.96 -3.25
C ALA A 55 6.95 1.62 -3.52
N HIS A 56 7.52 0.76 -4.36
CA HIS A 56 7.06 -0.59 -4.63
C HIS A 56 8.11 -1.65 -4.23
N ARG A 57 7.68 -2.90 -4.10
CA ARG A 57 8.52 -4.03 -3.69
C ARG A 57 8.18 -5.28 -4.49
N PRO A 58 9.15 -6.18 -4.69
CA PRO A 58 8.89 -7.48 -5.33
C PRO A 58 8.08 -8.42 -4.44
N HIS A 59 8.09 -8.22 -3.12
CA HIS A 59 7.34 -8.99 -2.12
C HIS A 59 6.89 -8.09 -0.98
N TRP A 60 5.67 -8.29 -0.50
CA TRP A 60 5.08 -7.52 0.57
C TRP A 60 4.75 -8.40 1.78
N CYS A 61 5.08 -7.92 2.97
CA CYS A 61 4.67 -8.50 4.24
C CYS A 61 3.60 -7.61 4.86
N VAL A 62 2.42 -8.17 5.08
CA VAL A 62 1.25 -7.43 5.53
C VAL A 62 0.79 -7.98 6.87
N TRP A 63 0.68 -7.10 7.84
CA TRP A 63 0.03 -7.40 9.11
C TRP A 63 -1.37 -6.81 9.12
N VAL A 64 -2.34 -7.62 9.53
CA VAL A 64 -3.73 -7.21 9.72
C VAL A 64 -4.05 -7.29 11.20
N GLU A 65 -4.58 -6.22 11.76
CA GLU A 65 -4.93 -6.16 13.18
C GLU A 65 -5.80 -7.36 13.59
N PRO A 66 -5.36 -8.14 14.60
CA PRO A 66 -6.03 -9.37 14.98
C PRO A 66 -7.38 -9.10 15.66
N ILE A 67 -8.19 -10.17 15.75
CA ILE A 67 -9.38 -10.20 16.58
C ILE A 67 -8.92 -10.35 18.03
N THR A 68 -9.36 -9.45 18.89
CA THR A 68 -9.04 -9.46 20.33
C THR A 68 -10.24 -9.80 21.21
N ASP A 69 -11.45 -9.66 20.65
CA ASP A 69 -12.70 -9.99 21.34
C ASP A 69 -13.31 -11.23 20.68
N HIS A 70 -13.41 -12.31 21.47
CA HIS A 70 -14.02 -13.59 21.07
C HIS A 70 -15.45 -13.75 21.60
N GLY A 71 -15.99 -12.73 22.29
CA GLY A 71 -17.38 -12.69 22.77
C GLY A 71 -18.37 -12.24 21.69
N PRO A 72 -19.63 -11.97 22.07
CA PRO A 72 -20.68 -11.56 21.15
C PRO A 72 -20.37 -10.27 20.36
N THR A 73 -19.60 -9.36 20.95
CA THR A 73 -19.17 -8.11 20.30
C THR A 73 -18.03 -8.32 19.31
N GLY A 74 -17.31 -9.41 19.40
CA GLY A 74 -16.22 -9.80 18.48
C GLY A 74 -16.68 -10.03 17.04
N ILE A 75 -17.99 -10.22 16.80
CA ILE A 75 -18.54 -10.40 15.46
C ILE A 75 -18.23 -9.20 14.54
N TRP A 76 -18.14 -7.99 15.09
CA TRP A 76 -17.76 -6.80 14.30
C TRP A 76 -16.30 -6.81 13.90
N GLN A 77 -15.41 -7.31 14.77
CA GLN A 77 -14.00 -7.49 14.45
C GLN A 77 -13.82 -8.56 13.37
N GLN A 78 -14.55 -9.67 13.48
CA GLN A 78 -14.54 -10.77 12.50
C GLN A 78 -15.01 -10.28 11.13
N ARG A 79 -16.11 -9.53 11.07
CA ARG A 79 -16.64 -8.95 9.83
C ARG A 79 -15.65 -8.01 9.18
N TRP A 80 -15.02 -7.12 9.97
CA TRP A 80 -14.02 -6.21 9.48
C TRP A 80 -12.80 -6.96 8.94
N GLN A 81 -12.26 -7.88 9.70
CA GLN A 81 -11.08 -8.65 9.30
C GLN A 81 -11.36 -9.50 8.06
N GLY A 82 -12.52 -10.16 8.00
CA GLY A 82 -12.94 -10.94 6.83
C GLY A 82 -13.01 -10.10 5.56
N ALA A 83 -13.56 -8.87 5.65
CA ALA A 83 -13.63 -7.95 4.51
C ALA A 83 -12.24 -7.45 4.08
N VAL A 84 -11.34 -7.15 5.02
CA VAL A 84 -9.96 -6.77 4.73
C VAL A 84 -9.19 -7.92 4.08
N LEU A 85 -9.31 -9.14 4.61
CA LEU A 85 -8.67 -10.32 4.04
C LEU A 85 -9.20 -10.65 2.63
N ALA A 86 -10.48 -10.42 2.35
CA ALA A 86 -11.05 -10.58 1.01
C ALA A 86 -10.43 -9.57 0.02
N ALA A 87 -10.25 -8.31 0.42
CA ALA A 87 -9.54 -7.31 -0.39
C ALA A 87 -8.08 -7.71 -0.61
N LEU A 88 -7.41 -8.19 0.44
CA LEU A 88 -6.02 -8.63 0.36
C LEU A 88 -5.86 -9.83 -0.59
N ALA A 89 -6.78 -10.79 -0.54
CA ALA A 89 -6.80 -11.92 -1.47
C ALA A 89 -6.93 -11.48 -2.94
N THR A 90 -7.63 -10.37 -3.20
CA THR A 90 -7.69 -9.77 -4.55
C THR A 90 -6.32 -9.26 -5.00
N TRP A 91 -5.54 -8.62 -4.14
CA TRP A 91 -4.19 -8.17 -4.42
C TRP A 91 -3.19 -9.33 -4.52
N GLN A 92 -3.35 -10.39 -3.72
CA GLN A 92 -2.48 -11.59 -3.77
C GLN A 92 -2.52 -12.30 -5.13
N ARG A 93 -3.57 -12.10 -5.92
CA ARG A 93 -3.61 -12.59 -7.32
C ARG A 93 -2.70 -11.80 -8.27
N GLN A 94 -2.18 -10.66 -7.85
CA GLN A 94 -1.35 -9.76 -8.67
C GLN A 94 0.07 -9.60 -8.11
N LEU A 95 0.26 -9.77 -6.81
CA LEU A 95 1.49 -9.48 -6.09
C LEU A 95 1.87 -10.61 -5.15
N PRO A 96 3.15 -10.92 -4.98
CA PRO A 96 3.62 -11.77 -3.90
C PRO A 96 3.40 -11.08 -2.54
N ILE A 97 2.46 -11.58 -1.75
CA ILE A 97 2.10 -11.04 -0.43
C ILE A 97 2.06 -12.16 0.59
N THR A 98 2.77 -11.98 1.71
CA THR A 98 2.69 -12.82 2.89
C THR A 98 1.99 -12.08 4.02
N VAL A 99 0.96 -12.67 4.60
CA VAL A 99 0.34 -12.18 5.84
C VAL A 99 1.19 -12.66 7.01
N VAL A 100 1.58 -11.72 7.87
CA VAL A 100 2.42 -11.99 9.05
C VAL A 100 1.65 -11.72 10.34
N ASN A 101 2.03 -12.41 11.41
CA ASN A 101 1.43 -12.23 12.74
C ASN A 101 2.12 -11.16 13.58
N ASP A 102 3.39 -10.88 13.29
CA ASP A 102 4.19 -9.87 13.98
C ASP A 102 4.23 -8.57 13.16
N PRO A 103 3.71 -7.45 13.67
CA PRO A 103 3.77 -6.16 12.99
C PRO A 103 5.20 -5.67 12.72
N GLY A 104 6.19 -6.15 13.47
CA GLY A 104 7.62 -5.87 13.24
C GLY A 104 8.16 -6.43 11.93
N GLN A 105 7.52 -7.44 11.36
CA GLN A 105 7.88 -8.06 10.08
C GLN A 105 7.21 -7.38 8.88
N ALA A 106 6.17 -6.56 9.11
CA ALA A 106 5.32 -6.04 8.04
C ALA A 106 5.84 -4.73 7.46
N GLN A 107 5.70 -4.54 6.15
CA GLN A 107 5.79 -3.24 5.51
C GLN A 107 4.42 -2.54 5.47
N VAL A 108 3.33 -3.30 5.49
CA VAL A 108 1.96 -2.77 5.49
C VAL A 108 1.26 -3.20 6.77
N LEU A 109 0.76 -2.22 7.52
CA LEU A 109 0.02 -2.43 8.78
C LEU A 109 -1.42 -1.99 8.58
N VAL A 110 -2.34 -2.95 8.54
CA VAL A 110 -3.77 -2.66 8.37
C VAL A 110 -4.45 -2.63 9.73
N GLN A 111 -4.94 -1.44 10.11
CA GLN A 111 -5.51 -1.16 11.43
C GLN A 111 -7.01 -0.89 11.34
N ARG A 112 -7.75 -1.43 12.30
CA ARG A 112 -9.19 -1.22 12.51
C ARG A 112 -9.44 0.11 13.20
N ARG A 113 -9.21 1.20 12.48
CA ARG A 113 -9.27 2.56 13.02
C ARG A 113 -9.95 3.50 12.03
N ARG A 114 -10.77 4.40 12.54
CA ARG A 114 -11.26 5.51 11.72
C ARG A 114 -10.13 6.51 11.46
N PRO A 115 -9.87 6.87 10.20
CA PRO A 115 -8.92 7.93 9.89
C PRO A 115 -9.30 9.25 10.58
N PRO A 116 -8.32 10.04 11.03
CA PRO A 116 -8.60 11.38 11.59
C PRO A 116 -9.20 12.29 10.51
N ILE A 117 -10.12 13.15 10.94
CA ILE A 117 -10.74 14.16 10.06
C ILE A 117 -9.66 15.12 9.58
N GLN A 118 -9.57 15.33 8.27
CA GLN A 118 -8.66 16.31 7.68
C GLN A 118 -9.46 17.30 6.83
N ARG A 119 -9.16 18.59 6.98
CA ARG A 119 -9.82 19.68 6.23
C ARG A 119 -11.35 19.57 6.25
N ASN A 120 -11.92 19.24 7.42
CA ASN A 120 -13.36 19.01 7.64
C ASN A 120 -13.96 17.87 6.79
N ARG A 121 -13.15 16.95 6.29
CA ARG A 121 -13.62 15.76 5.56
C ARG A 121 -13.30 14.50 6.34
N ALA A 122 -14.34 13.70 6.60
CA ALA A 122 -14.19 12.35 7.11
C ALA A 122 -13.93 11.41 5.93
N SER A 123 -13.03 10.44 6.11
CA SER A 123 -12.84 9.34 5.16
C SER A 123 -13.04 8.00 5.86
N HIS A 124 -13.36 6.99 5.09
CA HIS A 124 -13.51 5.63 5.60
C HIS A 124 -12.19 4.84 5.60
N GLY A 125 -11.25 5.25 4.79
CA GLY A 125 -9.91 4.67 4.70
C GLY A 125 -8.83 5.74 4.56
N ARG A 126 -7.58 5.36 4.86
CA ARG A 126 -6.38 6.16 4.59
C ARG A 126 -5.15 5.30 4.63
N ALA A 127 -4.29 5.47 3.63
CA ALA A 127 -2.93 4.96 3.64
C ALA A 127 -1.94 6.09 3.95
N LEU A 128 -0.97 5.81 4.82
CA LEU A 128 0.07 6.76 5.26
C LEU A 128 1.43 6.14 4.98
N LEU A 129 2.16 6.71 4.01
CA LEU A 129 3.51 6.26 3.65
C LEU A 129 4.55 6.91 4.56
N GLN A 130 5.43 6.09 5.09
CA GLN A 130 6.70 6.48 5.69
C GLN A 130 7.82 5.72 5.00
N LEU A 131 8.94 6.37 4.74
CA LEU A 131 10.15 5.71 4.28
C LEU A 131 11.06 5.47 5.46
N LEU A 132 11.57 4.24 5.56
CA LEU A 132 12.47 3.81 6.62
C LEU A 132 13.76 3.28 6.02
N GLU A 133 14.88 3.61 6.65
CA GLU A 133 16.12 2.88 6.47
C GLU A 133 16.11 1.69 7.41
N VAL A 134 16.28 0.50 6.86
CA VAL A 134 16.25 -0.76 7.63
C VAL A 134 17.49 -1.58 7.37
N ARG A 135 17.91 -2.34 8.38
CA ARG A 135 19.03 -3.28 8.29
C ARG A 135 18.61 -4.65 8.81
N ARG A 136 18.95 -5.71 8.08
CA ARG A 136 18.71 -7.12 8.44
C ARG A 136 20.00 -7.93 8.33
N GLY A 137 21.01 -7.55 9.11
CA GLY A 137 22.32 -8.22 9.09
C GLY A 137 23.20 -7.91 7.87
N GLY A 138 22.78 -6.99 7.00
CA GLY A 138 23.48 -6.57 5.78
C GLY A 138 23.57 -5.04 5.66
N PRO A 139 23.72 -4.50 4.45
CA PRO A 139 23.69 -3.05 4.20
C PRO A 139 22.33 -2.45 4.55
N TRP A 140 22.33 -1.14 4.80
CA TRP A 140 21.10 -0.37 4.93
C TRP A 140 20.31 -0.39 3.62
N GLN A 141 18.99 -0.58 3.73
CA GLN A 141 18.05 -0.58 2.62
C GLN A 141 16.94 0.39 2.91
N LEU A 142 16.48 1.09 1.88
CA LEU A 142 15.31 1.95 1.99
C LEU A 142 14.04 1.13 1.73
N GLU A 143 13.11 1.18 2.67
CA GLU A 143 11.85 0.45 2.58
C GLU A 143 10.65 1.35 2.85
N PRO A 144 9.53 1.12 2.14
CA PRO A 144 8.27 1.75 2.49
C PRO A 144 7.68 1.06 3.73
N ARG A 145 7.15 1.85 4.64
CA ARG A 145 6.26 1.43 5.73
C ARG A 145 4.94 2.14 5.56
N VAL A 146 3.85 1.39 5.42
CA VAL A 146 2.53 1.99 5.17
C VAL A 146 1.57 1.58 6.27
N GLU A 147 1.01 2.57 6.97
CA GLU A 147 -0.13 2.37 7.84
C GLU A 147 -1.42 2.54 7.03
N VAL A 148 -2.28 1.54 7.08
CA VAL A 148 -3.57 1.53 6.40
C VAL A 148 -4.66 1.54 7.46
N LEU A 149 -5.35 2.67 7.58
CA LEU A 149 -6.45 2.87 8.53
C LEU A 149 -7.77 2.59 7.83
N ILE A 150 -8.57 1.65 8.34
CA ILE A 150 -9.87 1.29 7.79
C ILE A 150 -10.94 1.37 8.87
N SER A 151 -11.92 2.24 8.65
CA SER A 151 -13.04 2.45 9.56
C SER A 151 -13.88 1.18 9.69
N PRO A 152 -14.17 0.68 10.91
CA PRO A 152 -15.03 -0.49 11.11
C PRO A 152 -16.53 -0.19 10.94
N GLY A 153 -16.93 1.07 10.86
CA GLY A 153 -18.35 1.49 10.89
C GLY A 153 -19.07 1.42 9.54
N GLN A 154 -18.57 0.64 8.58
CA GLN A 154 -19.19 0.43 7.28
C GLN A 154 -19.83 -0.95 7.16
N ALA A 155 -20.72 -1.13 6.16
CA ALA A 155 -21.14 -2.47 5.74
C ALA A 155 -19.93 -3.29 5.23
N PRO A 156 -19.95 -4.64 5.31
CA PRO A 156 -18.80 -5.48 4.93
C PRO A 156 -18.25 -5.19 3.53
N GLN A 157 -19.11 -5.01 2.52
CA GLN A 157 -18.69 -4.65 1.16
C GLN A 157 -18.05 -3.26 1.09
N GLY A 158 -18.50 -2.31 1.91
CA GLY A 158 -17.89 -0.99 2.02
C GLY A 158 -16.49 -1.08 2.63
N ILE A 159 -16.31 -1.90 3.67
CA ILE A 159 -15.00 -2.17 4.28
C ILE A 159 -14.06 -2.81 3.25
N GLN A 160 -14.55 -3.82 2.50
CA GLN A 160 -13.76 -4.50 1.48
C GLN A 160 -13.33 -3.55 0.36
N ALA A 161 -14.24 -2.72 -0.16
CA ALA A 161 -13.92 -1.74 -1.20
C ALA A 161 -12.93 -0.68 -0.71
N THR A 162 -13.12 -0.17 0.52
CA THR A 162 -12.18 0.75 1.16
C THR A 162 -10.80 0.08 1.34
N ALA A 163 -10.77 -1.15 1.82
CA ALA A 163 -9.53 -1.91 1.99
C ALA A 163 -8.83 -2.16 0.64
N LEU A 164 -9.58 -2.50 -0.40
CA LEU A 164 -9.04 -2.70 -1.74
C LEU A 164 -8.35 -1.43 -2.27
N HIS A 165 -8.98 -0.26 -2.07
CA HIS A 165 -8.43 1.04 -2.46
C HIS A 165 -7.16 1.39 -1.66
N GLU A 166 -7.23 1.36 -0.33
CA GLU A 166 -6.12 1.78 0.53
C GLU A 166 -4.91 0.83 0.42
N LEU A 167 -5.15 -0.46 0.20
CA LEU A 167 -4.10 -1.43 -0.10
C LEU A 167 -3.42 -1.12 -1.45
N GLY A 168 -4.14 -0.58 -2.42
CA GLY A 168 -3.54 -0.12 -3.67
C GLY A 168 -2.50 0.98 -3.44
N HIS A 169 -2.80 1.97 -2.59
CA HIS A 169 -1.82 2.94 -2.15
C HIS A 169 -0.65 2.27 -1.42
N ALA A 170 -0.95 1.35 -0.51
CA ALA A 170 0.08 0.64 0.24
C ALA A 170 1.05 -0.13 -0.66
N PHE A 171 0.58 -0.68 -1.79
CA PHE A 171 1.40 -1.39 -2.77
C PHE A 171 2.03 -0.48 -3.83
N GLY A 172 1.98 0.83 -3.65
CA GLY A 172 2.71 1.83 -4.43
C GLY A 172 1.89 2.63 -5.43
N LEU A 173 0.58 2.39 -5.58
CA LEU A 173 -0.28 3.18 -6.47
C LEU A 173 -0.65 4.54 -5.83
N TRP A 174 0.35 5.42 -5.64
CA TRP A 174 0.17 6.75 -5.04
C TRP A 174 -0.39 7.75 -6.05
N GLY A 175 -1.69 7.60 -6.32
CA GLY A 175 -2.48 8.42 -7.22
C GLY A 175 -3.86 7.79 -7.40
N HIS A 176 -4.73 8.44 -8.14
CA HIS A 176 -6.11 7.98 -8.30
C HIS A 176 -6.50 7.88 -9.76
N SER A 177 -7.35 6.90 -10.05
CA SER A 177 -8.03 6.81 -11.33
C SER A 177 -9.16 7.84 -11.43
N ASP A 178 -9.40 8.30 -12.65
CA ASP A 178 -10.51 9.16 -13.06
C ASP A 178 -11.82 8.41 -13.29
N ARG A 179 -11.81 7.06 -13.23
CA ARG A 179 -13.00 6.20 -13.51
C ARG A 179 -13.54 5.56 -12.25
N ALA A 180 -14.82 5.79 -11.96
CA ALA A 180 -15.50 5.28 -10.77
C ALA A 180 -15.57 3.75 -10.66
N GLY A 181 -15.35 3.02 -11.76
CA GLY A 181 -15.31 1.54 -11.78
C GLY A 181 -13.94 0.94 -11.45
N ASP A 182 -12.89 1.75 -11.31
CA ASP A 182 -11.56 1.29 -10.90
C ASP A 182 -11.46 1.24 -9.37
N ALA A 183 -10.71 0.30 -8.84
CA ALA A 183 -10.49 0.20 -7.39
C ALA A 183 -9.79 1.46 -6.84
N MET A 184 -8.94 2.09 -7.65
CA MET A 184 -8.22 3.31 -7.29
C MET A 184 -8.95 4.60 -7.70
N ALA A 185 -10.26 4.57 -7.87
CA ALA A 185 -11.05 5.75 -8.24
C ALA A 185 -10.91 6.87 -7.19
N ALA A 186 -10.71 8.12 -7.65
CA ALA A 186 -10.67 9.30 -6.76
C ALA A 186 -12.02 9.53 -6.05
N GLN A 187 -13.12 9.15 -6.71
CA GLN A 187 -14.46 9.18 -6.15
C GLN A 187 -15.11 7.82 -6.37
N PRO A 188 -15.50 7.12 -5.30
CA PRO A 188 -16.19 5.85 -5.43
C PRO A 188 -17.52 6.03 -6.14
N GLY A 189 -17.89 5.06 -6.98
CA GLY A 189 -19.19 4.99 -7.62
C GLY A 189 -20.32 4.62 -6.64
N ALA A 190 -21.55 4.51 -7.16
CA ALA A 190 -22.72 4.15 -6.36
C ALA A 190 -22.65 2.72 -5.80
N LYS A 191 -21.83 1.84 -6.38
CA LYS A 191 -21.64 0.46 -5.93
C LYS A 191 -20.18 0.27 -5.47
N PRO A 192 -19.95 -0.48 -4.37
CA PRO A 192 -18.60 -0.83 -3.95
C PRO A 192 -17.85 -1.60 -5.04
N VAL A 193 -16.62 -1.21 -5.34
CA VAL A 193 -15.70 -1.94 -6.22
C VAL A 193 -14.96 -2.98 -5.39
N LEU A 194 -15.13 -4.27 -5.72
CA LEU A 194 -14.57 -5.39 -4.96
C LEU A 194 -13.46 -6.15 -5.72
N GLU A 195 -13.20 -5.76 -6.97
CA GLU A 195 -12.20 -6.36 -7.85
C GLU A 195 -11.36 -5.29 -8.54
N LEU A 196 -10.14 -5.66 -8.91
CA LEU A 196 -9.29 -4.76 -9.69
C LEU A 196 -9.75 -4.72 -11.15
N SER A 197 -9.92 -3.54 -11.68
CA SER A 197 -10.23 -3.32 -13.09
C SER A 197 -9.04 -3.73 -14.00
N PRO A 198 -9.24 -3.87 -15.30
CA PRO A 198 -8.13 -4.02 -16.25
C PRO A 198 -7.13 -2.85 -16.18
N ARG A 199 -7.62 -1.63 -15.89
CA ARG A 199 -6.78 -0.42 -15.77
C ARG A 199 -5.95 -0.44 -14.48
N ASP A 200 -6.53 -0.86 -13.34
CA ASP A 200 -5.77 -1.04 -12.09
C ASP A 200 -4.60 -2.01 -12.31
N ARG A 201 -4.88 -3.16 -12.93
CA ARG A 201 -3.85 -4.16 -13.22
C ARG A 201 -2.79 -3.67 -14.22
N ALA A 202 -3.19 -2.88 -15.24
CA ALA A 202 -2.26 -2.31 -16.20
C ALA A 202 -1.33 -1.27 -15.54
N THR A 203 -1.90 -0.40 -14.69
CA THR A 203 -1.14 0.59 -13.93
C THR A 203 -0.17 -0.07 -12.96
N LEU A 204 -0.60 -1.14 -12.26
CA LEU A 204 0.25 -1.90 -11.35
C LEU A 204 1.43 -2.54 -12.10
N ARG A 205 1.19 -3.22 -13.23
CA ARG A 205 2.27 -3.81 -14.05
C ARG A 205 3.29 -2.77 -14.52
N TRP A 206 2.79 -1.60 -14.93
CA TRP A 206 3.68 -0.51 -15.30
C TRP A 206 4.55 -0.07 -14.11
N LEU A 207 3.94 0.11 -12.93
CA LEU A 207 4.65 0.49 -11.70
C LEU A 207 5.73 -0.53 -11.33
N GLN A 208 5.43 -1.82 -11.42
CA GLN A 208 6.40 -2.89 -11.12
C GLN A 208 7.63 -2.89 -12.06
N GLY A 209 7.51 -2.31 -13.25
CA GLY A 209 8.62 -2.10 -14.17
C GLY A 209 9.45 -0.85 -13.93
N GLN A 210 9.07 -0.01 -12.95
CA GLN A 210 9.82 1.21 -12.63
C GLN A 210 11.00 0.90 -11.69
N PRO A 211 12.02 1.77 -11.64
CA PRO A 211 13.04 1.71 -10.60
C PRO A 211 12.38 1.81 -9.22
N GLY A 212 12.84 1.00 -8.27
CA GLY A 212 12.35 1.06 -6.88
C GLY A 212 12.87 2.28 -6.13
N LEU A 213 12.82 2.19 -4.81
CA LEU A 213 13.45 3.17 -3.94
C LEU A 213 14.98 3.12 -4.07
N GLU A 214 15.61 4.27 -4.18
CA GLU A 214 17.06 4.36 -4.21
C GLU A 214 17.62 4.05 -2.82
N SER A 215 18.53 3.08 -2.74
CA SER A 215 19.19 2.76 -1.49
C SER A 215 20.04 3.95 -1.01
N PRO A 216 20.12 4.19 0.31
CA PRO A 216 21.03 5.21 0.85
C PRO A 216 22.45 4.95 0.37
N GLN A 217 23.10 5.98 -0.17
CA GLN A 217 24.52 5.90 -0.45
C GLN A 217 25.28 5.81 0.88
N PRO A 218 26.34 5.00 0.95
CA PRO A 218 27.14 4.82 2.18
C PRO A 218 27.80 6.09 2.66
#